data_2d9560517a87817a263d3768375c994d
#
_entry.id   2d9560517a87817a263d3768375c994d
#
_cell.length_a   1.000
_cell.length_b   1.000
_cell.length_c   1.000
_cell.angle_alpha   90.00
_cell.angle_beta   90.00
_cell.angle_gamma   90.00
#
_symmetry.space_group_name_H-M   'P 1'
#
loop_
_entity.id
_entity.type
_entity.pdbx_description
1 polymer ?
#
loop_
_entity_poly.entity_id
_entity_poly.type
_entity_poly.pdbx_seq_one_letter_code
_entity_poly.pdbx_strand_id
1 'polypeptide(L)'
;MVFFNIQNECSVIIFLNLNCYMKKRSFKPFGNISALTLGGGGLGQVWGETSREEAVATVNLAIEKGITHLDVAPMYGKGEAERVVGEVFKGKDLGDVKITTKCRLGTLPDDEVYERLISSLEKSLVNLNMERVDLFLLHSQLRQD
;
A
#
# COMPACT_ATOMS: atom_id res chain seq x y z
N MET A 1 -14.65 -13.50 -13.73
CA MET A 1 -15.09 -14.70 -14.44
C MET A 1 -16.23 -15.30 -13.62
N VAL A 2 -17.45 -15.21 -14.10
CA VAL A 2 -18.63 -15.78 -13.42
C VAL A 2 -19.09 -16.95 -14.26
N PHE A 3 -19.08 -18.16 -13.70
CA PHE A 3 -19.55 -19.36 -14.37
C PHE A 3 -21.03 -19.57 -14.01
N PHE A 4 -21.90 -19.55 -15.00
CA PHE A 4 -23.25 -20.08 -14.89
C PHE A 4 -23.33 -21.43 -15.61
N ASN A 5 -23.64 -22.48 -14.86
CA ASN A 5 -23.88 -23.79 -15.42
C ASN A 5 -25.39 -23.91 -15.69
N ILE A 6 -25.78 -23.84 -16.95
CA ILE A 6 -27.14 -24.16 -17.39
C ILE A 6 -27.06 -25.56 -18.00
N GLN A 7 -27.72 -26.53 -17.38
CA GLN A 7 -27.87 -27.89 -17.94
C GLN A 7 -28.64 -27.78 -19.25
N ASN A 8 -27.94 -27.93 -20.31
CA ASN A 8 -28.18 -28.44 -21.66
C ASN A 8 -27.43 -27.64 -22.71
N GLU A 9 -26.38 -28.26 -23.24
CA GLU A 9 -25.79 -28.11 -24.57
C GLU A 9 -25.76 -26.72 -25.23
N CYS A 10 -25.16 -25.75 -24.60
CA CYS A 10 -24.40 -24.67 -25.25
C CYS A 10 -23.70 -23.84 -24.17
N SER A 11 -22.39 -24.04 -24.02
CA SER A 11 -21.59 -23.18 -23.15
C SER A 11 -21.41 -21.83 -23.80
N VAL A 12 -22.29 -20.86 -23.50
CA VAL A 12 -22.10 -19.48 -23.89
C VAL A 12 -21.18 -18.85 -22.88
N ILE A 13 -19.90 -18.70 -23.25
CA ILE A 13 -18.95 -17.91 -22.49
C ILE A 13 -19.25 -16.44 -22.78
N ILE A 14 -20.04 -15.79 -21.93
CA ILE A 14 -20.22 -14.35 -21.98
C ILE A 14 -18.99 -13.71 -21.34
N PHE A 15 -18.06 -13.24 -22.18
CA PHE A 15 -17.04 -12.29 -21.75
C PHE A 15 -17.73 -10.95 -21.47
N LEU A 16 -18.25 -10.78 -20.26
CA LEU A 16 -18.57 -9.45 -19.76
C LEU A 16 -17.24 -8.71 -19.59
N ASN A 17 -16.88 -7.94 -20.60
CA ASN A 17 -15.85 -6.91 -20.48
C ASN A 17 -16.38 -5.84 -19.52
N LEU A 18 -16.45 -6.19 -18.23
CA LEU A 18 -16.64 -5.21 -17.17
C LEU A 18 -15.33 -4.44 -17.10
N ASN A 19 -15.21 -3.43 -17.93
CA ASN A 19 -14.25 -2.35 -17.74
C ASN A 19 -14.62 -1.65 -16.42
N CYS A 20 -14.34 -2.32 -15.31
CA CYS A 20 -14.53 -1.76 -13.99
C CYS A 20 -13.37 -0.77 -13.77
N TYR A 21 -13.54 0.45 -14.30
CA TYR A 21 -12.59 1.52 -14.06
C TYR A 21 -12.58 1.86 -12.57
N MET A 22 -11.37 1.87 -11.99
CA MET A 22 -11.19 2.33 -10.62
C MET A 22 -11.69 3.78 -10.50
N LYS A 23 -12.69 3.99 -9.63
CA LYS A 23 -13.18 5.34 -9.35
C LYS A 23 -12.07 6.15 -8.70
N LYS A 24 -11.91 7.40 -9.15
CA LYS A 24 -11.01 8.36 -8.52
C LYS A 24 -11.81 9.32 -7.63
N ARG A 25 -11.17 9.80 -6.57
CA ARG A 25 -11.69 10.79 -5.62
C ARG A 25 -10.68 11.89 -5.43
N SER A 26 -11.15 13.12 -5.32
CA SER A 26 -10.30 14.24 -4.93
C SER A 26 -9.95 14.10 -3.44
N PHE A 27 -8.68 14.09 -3.15
CA PHE A 27 -8.14 14.00 -1.78
C PHE A 27 -6.96 14.95 -1.63
N LYS A 28 -7.12 16.02 -0.85
CA LYS A 28 -6.00 16.92 -0.55
C LYS A 28 -5.04 16.23 0.42
N PRO A 29 -3.72 16.31 0.20
CA PRO A 29 -3.00 17.12 -0.80
C PRO A 29 -2.71 16.40 -2.13
N PHE A 30 -3.19 15.17 -2.36
CA PHE A 30 -2.76 14.31 -3.47
C PHE A 30 -3.47 14.57 -4.80
N GLY A 31 -4.52 15.41 -4.82
CA GLY A 31 -5.35 15.56 -6.01
C GLY A 31 -6.29 14.35 -6.18
N ASN A 32 -6.35 13.80 -7.38
CA ASN A 32 -7.22 12.66 -7.69
C ASN A 32 -6.47 11.34 -7.46
N ILE A 33 -6.93 10.57 -6.48
CA ILE A 33 -6.43 9.22 -6.20
C ILE A 33 -7.53 8.18 -6.39
N SER A 34 -7.17 6.92 -6.44
CA SER A 34 -8.14 5.81 -6.45
C SER A 34 -9.05 5.86 -5.22
N ALA A 35 -10.34 5.52 -5.41
CA ALA A 35 -11.29 5.45 -4.29
C ALA A 35 -10.97 4.33 -3.30
N LEU A 36 -10.15 3.37 -3.71
CA LEU A 36 -9.60 2.32 -2.85
C LEU A 36 -8.11 2.55 -2.64
N THR A 37 -7.63 2.19 -1.45
CA THR A 37 -6.23 2.19 -1.06
C THR A 37 -5.80 0.74 -0.81
N LEU A 38 -4.62 0.35 -1.27
CA LEU A 38 -4.03 -0.91 -0.88
C LEU A 38 -3.37 -0.76 0.49
N GLY A 39 -3.93 -1.41 1.52
CA GLY A 39 -3.34 -1.48 2.85
C GLY A 39 -2.24 -2.54 2.92
N GLY A 40 -1.10 -2.18 3.48
CA GLY A 40 0.10 -3.02 3.53
C GLY A 40 0.11 -4.09 4.62
N GLY A 41 -0.91 -4.19 5.48
CA GLY A 41 -0.92 -5.16 6.58
C GLY A 41 -0.76 -6.60 6.10
N GLY A 42 -1.49 -7.00 5.04
CA GLY A 42 -1.37 -8.32 4.42
C GLY A 42 -0.01 -8.54 3.76
N LEU A 43 0.56 -7.52 3.12
CA LEU A 43 1.91 -7.59 2.52
C LEU A 43 3.00 -7.85 3.58
N GLY A 44 2.78 -7.39 4.81
CA GLY A 44 3.66 -7.59 5.95
C GLY A 44 3.27 -8.77 6.83
N GLN A 45 2.39 -9.66 6.38
CA GLN A 45 1.99 -10.88 7.10
C GLN A 45 1.33 -10.61 8.47
N VAL A 46 0.69 -9.44 8.65
CA VAL A 46 0.04 -9.08 9.92
C VAL A 46 -1.17 -9.97 10.22
N TRP A 47 -1.82 -10.47 9.17
CA TRP A 47 -3.08 -11.24 9.28
C TRP A 47 -2.97 -12.67 8.77
N GLY A 48 -1.77 -13.19 8.61
CA GLY A 48 -1.50 -14.53 8.12
C GLY A 48 -0.24 -14.60 7.27
N GLU A 49 0.18 -15.80 6.96
CA GLU A 49 1.34 -16.04 6.11
C GLU A 49 1.03 -15.61 4.67
N THR A 50 1.97 -14.89 4.08
CA THR A 50 1.95 -14.46 2.69
C THR A 50 3.38 -14.54 2.18
N SER A 51 3.63 -15.24 1.10
CA SER A 51 4.97 -15.26 0.51
C SER A 51 5.31 -13.87 -0.08
N ARG A 52 6.59 -13.59 -0.26
CA ARG A 52 7.03 -12.35 -0.89
C ARG A 52 6.52 -12.26 -2.33
N GLU A 53 6.53 -13.36 -3.07
CA GLU A 53 6.05 -13.46 -4.44
C GLU A 53 4.56 -13.10 -4.54
N GLU A 54 3.74 -13.62 -3.63
CA GLU A 54 2.31 -13.29 -3.56
C GLU A 54 2.07 -11.83 -3.20
N ALA A 55 2.85 -11.29 -2.27
CA ALA A 55 2.76 -9.88 -1.88
C ALA A 55 3.14 -8.95 -3.05
N VAL A 56 4.23 -9.25 -3.77
CA VAL A 56 4.65 -8.51 -4.96
C VAL A 56 3.60 -8.61 -6.07
N ALA A 57 3.06 -9.81 -6.32
CA ALA A 57 1.99 -10.01 -7.30
C ALA A 57 0.73 -9.21 -6.94
N THR A 58 0.38 -9.14 -5.64
CA THR A 58 -0.75 -8.36 -5.13
C THR A 58 -0.58 -6.87 -5.41
N VAL A 59 0.60 -6.30 -5.14
CA VAL A 59 0.89 -4.88 -5.42
C VAL A 59 0.81 -4.60 -6.92
N ASN A 60 1.43 -5.44 -7.76
CA ASN A 60 1.39 -5.27 -9.21
C ASN A 60 -0.06 -5.32 -9.74
N LEU A 61 -0.85 -6.29 -9.29
CA LEU A 61 -2.26 -6.42 -9.69
C LEU A 61 -3.07 -5.20 -9.24
N ALA A 62 -2.87 -4.71 -8.02
CA ALA A 62 -3.56 -3.54 -7.51
C ALA A 62 -3.30 -2.30 -8.39
N ILE A 63 -2.05 -2.08 -8.79
CA ILE A 63 -1.66 -0.98 -9.68
C ILE A 63 -2.29 -1.18 -11.07
N GLU A 64 -2.23 -2.39 -11.64
CA GLU A 64 -2.86 -2.73 -12.91
C GLU A 64 -4.37 -2.45 -12.90
N LYS A 65 -5.04 -2.69 -11.77
CA LYS A 65 -6.46 -2.41 -11.57
C LYS A 65 -6.77 -0.96 -11.23
N GLY A 66 -5.77 -0.08 -11.25
CA GLY A 66 -5.91 1.36 -11.11
C GLY A 66 -5.90 1.87 -9.66
N ILE A 67 -5.41 1.08 -8.71
CA ILE A 67 -5.11 1.59 -7.37
C ILE A 67 -3.89 2.50 -7.48
N THR A 68 -4.03 3.73 -6.97
CA THR A 68 -2.99 4.76 -7.00
C THR A 68 -2.59 5.24 -5.61
N HIS A 69 -2.98 4.53 -4.56
CA HIS A 69 -2.56 4.83 -3.19
C HIS A 69 -2.22 3.55 -2.44
N LEU A 70 -1.00 3.49 -1.91
CA LEU A 70 -0.49 2.39 -1.09
C LEU A 70 -0.21 2.91 0.32
N ASP A 71 -0.74 2.24 1.32
CA ASP A 71 -0.63 2.62 2.73
C ASP A 71 0.11 1.54 3.53
N VAL A 72 1.41 1.74 3.73
CA VAL A 72 2.30 0.83 4.44
C VAL A 72 2.76 1.40 5.79
N ALA A 73 3.51 0.61 6.54
CA ALA A 73 4.14 1.04 7.80
C ALA A 73 5.33 0.14 8.17
N PRO A 74 6.34 0.65 8.89
CA PRO A 74 7.45 -0.15 9.42
C PRO A 74 7.00 -1.31 10.31
N MET A 75 5.83 -1.18 10.95
CA MET A 75 5.28 -2.23 11.81
C MET A 75 4.70 -3.42 11.05
N TYR A 76 4.40 -3.26 9.76
CA TYR A 76 3.84 -4.34 8.95
C TYR A 76 4.95 -5.29 8.52
N GLY A 77 5.09 -6.40 9.30
CA GLY A 77 6.14 -7.39 9.08
C GLY A 77 7.55 -6.86 9.32
N LYS A 78 7.75 -5.94 10.29
CA LYS A 78 9.06 -5.33 10.57
C LYS A 78 9.70 -4.72 9.32
N GLY A 79 8.92 -3.95 8.56
CA GLY A 79 9.31 -3.30 7.32
C GLY A 79 9.15 -4.17 6.06
N GLU A 80 8.60 -5.39 6.17
CA GLU A 80 8.43 -6.26 5.02
C GLU A 80 7.47 -5.65 3.99
N ALA A 81 6.34 -5.06 4.43
CA ALA A 81 5.42 -4.39 3.53
C ALA A 81 6.08 -3.25 2.74
N GLU A 82 6.98 -2.49 3.38
CA GLU A 82 7.75 -1.44 2.71
C GLU A 82 8.73 -2.03 1.69
N ARG A 83 9.44 -3.12 2.05
CA ARG A 83 10.37 -3.79 1.13
C ARG A 83 9.68 -4.40 -0.09
N VAL A 84 8.48 -4.96 0.07
CA VAL A 84 7.66 -5.46 -1.04
C VAL A 84 7.32 -4.32 -2.01
N VAL A 85 6.87 -3.17 -1.50
CA VAL A 85 6.58 -2.00 -2.34
C VAL A 85 7.85 -1.49 -3.01
N GLY A 86 8.96 -1.39 -2.26
CA GLY A 86 10.25 -0.98 -2.79
C GLY A 86 10.76 -1.90 -3.91
N GLU A 87 10.52 -3.20 -3.82
CA GLU A 87 10.87 -4.18 -4.86
C GLU A 87 10.05 -3.95 -6.13
N VAL A 88 8.73 -3.74 -6.01
CA VAL A 88 7.84 -3.51 -7.16
C VAL A 88 8.24 -2.27 -7.95
N PHE A 89 8.65 -1.20 -7.26
CA PHE A 89 9.01 0.06 -7.90
C PHE A 89 10.50 0.24 -8.18
N LYS A 90 11.32 -0.75 -7.88
CA LYS A 90 12.77 -0.67 -8.11
C LYS A 90 13.09 -0.33 -9.57
N GLY A 91 13.70 0.85 -9.77
CA GLY A 91 14.06 1.35 -11.10
C GLY A 91 12.86 1.75 -11.99
N LYS A 92 11.66 1.91 -11.41
CA LYS A 92 10.46 2.33 -12.13
C LYS A 92 9.98 3.69 -11.63
N ASP A 93 9.32 4.45 -12.50
CA ASP A 93 8.59 5.64 -12.09
C ASP A 93 7.28 5.23 -11.38
N LEU A 94 6.98 5.89 -10.28
CA LEU A 94 5.73 5.73 -9.55
C LEU A 94 4.50 6.23 -10.34
N GLY A 95 4.70 7.14 -11.30
CA GLY A 95 3.61 7.79 -12.02
C GLY A 95 2.64 8.48 -11.05
N ASP A 96 1.36 8.13 -11.14
CA ASP A 96 0.29 8.66 -10.27
C ASP A 96 0.24 7.99 -8.87
N VAL A 97 1.04 6.95 -8.61
CA VAL A 97 0.98 6.20 -7.34
C VAL A 97 1.54 7.04 -6.20
N LYS A 98 0.79 7.08 -5.10
CA LYS A 98 1.11 7.76 -3.85
C LYS A 98 1.45 6.75 -2.77
N ILE A 99 2.50 7.02 -2.03
CA ILE A 99 2.97 6.16 -0.95
C ILE A 99 2.81 6.87 0.38
N THR A 100 2.09 6.20 1.30
CA THR A 100 2.00 6.59 2.70
C THR A 100 2.78 5.60 3.55
N THR A 101 3.63 6.11 4.44
CA THR A 101 4.19 5.31 5.54
C THR A 101 4.02 6.02 6.88
N LYS A 102 4.44 5.40 7.96
CA LYS A 102 4.08 5.87 9.30
C LYS A 102 5.25 5.73 10.28
N CYS A 103 5.17 6.49 11.37
CA CYS A 103 6.07 6.34 12.52
C CYS A 103 5.26 6.08 13.79
N ARG A 104 5.70 5.13 14.60
CA ARG A 104 5.21 4.96 15.97
C ARG A 104 6.21 5.58 16.95
N LEU A 105 5.75 6.60 17.67
CA LEU A 105 6.57 7.26 18.68
C LEU A 105 6.73 6.40 19.94
N GLY A 106 5.67 5.73 20.37
CA GLY A 106 5.65 5.07 21.69
C GLY A 106 5.61 6.10 22.81
N THR A 107 6.27 5.78 23.94
CA THR A 107 6.47 6.70 25.05
C THR A 107 7.91 7.17 25.01
N LEU A 108 8.12 8.39 24.52
CA LEU A 108 9.43 9.03 24.39
C LEU A 108 9.41 10.38 25.11
N PRO A 109 10.53 10.84 25.66
CA PRO A 109 10.73 12.24 26.05
C PRO A 109 10.56 13.15 24.83
N ASP A 110 10.11 14.39 25.07
CA ASP A 110 9.80 15.35 23.99
C ASP A 110 11.02 15.70 23.14
N ASP A 111 12.19 15.79 23.76
CA ASP A 111 13.46 16.08 23.10
C ASP A 111 13.95 14.92 22.18
N GLU A 112 13.46 13.71 22.35
CA GLU A 112 13.79 12.56 21.51
C GLU A 112 12.82 12.38 20.32
N VAL A 113 11.68 13.06 20.31
CA VAL A 113 10.62 12.88 19.31
C VAL A 113 11.11 13.18 17.89
N TYR A 114 11.85 14.29 17.73
CA TYR A 114 12.35 14.70 16.42
C TYR A 114 13.29 13.65 15.82
N GLU A 115 14.29 13.21 16.57
CA GLU A 115 15.26 12.20 16.14
C GLU A 115 14.56 10.88 15.80
N ARG A 116 13.55 10.52 16.57
CA ARG A 116 12.73 9.33 16.30
C ARG A 116 11.96 9.42 14.99
N LEU A 117 11.38 10.58 14.68
CA LEU A 117 10.65 10.80 13.43
C LEU A 117 11.60 10.69 12.24
N ILE A 118 12.75 11.38 12.29
CA ILE A 118 13.74 11.37 11.19
C ILE A 118 14.30 9.97 10.98
N SER A 119 14.78 9.31 12.01
CA SER A 119 15.37 7.97 11.89
C SER A 119 14.35 6.93 11.39
N SER A 120 13.07 7.07 11.79
CA SER A 120 12.00 6.21 11.29
C SER A 120 11.72 6.46 9.81
N LEU A 121 11.69 7.72 9.37
CA LEU A 121 11.50 8.07 7.97
C LEU A 121 12.65 7.56 7.11
N GLU A 122 13.89 7.83 7.50
CA GLU A 122 15.08 7.36 6.78
C GLU A 122 15.08 5.84 6.60
N LYS A 123 14.75 5.10 7.67
CA LYS A 123 14.63 3.65 7.60
C LYS A 123 13.53 3.19 6.66
N SER A 124 12.38 3.87 6.65
CA SER A 124 11.29 3.60 5.72
C SER A 124 11.70 3.86 4.27
N LEU A 125 12.41 4.95 4.00
CA LEU A 125 12.93 5.28 2.67
C LEU A 125 13.90 4.22 2.16
N VAL A 126 14.78 3.71 3.04
CA VAL A 126 15.68 2.59 2.70
C VAL A 126 14.88 1.33 2.36
N ASN A 127 13.88 0.95 3.16
CA ASN A 127 13.04 -0.21 2.90
C ASN A 127 12.27 -0.07 1.57
N LEU A 128 11.70 1.11 1.32
CA LEU A 128 10.96 1.45 0.12
C LEU A 128 11.85 1.60 -1.11
N ASN A 129 13.18 1.71 -0.92
CA ASN A 129 14.12 2.06 -1.98
C ASN A 129 13.72 3.34 -2.74
N MET A 130 13.32 4.37 -2.00
CA MET A 130 12.80 5.64 -2.49
C MET A 130 13.48 6.81 -1.80
N GLU A 131 13.53 7.97 -2.47
CA GLU A 131 14.07 9.22 -1.91
C GLU A 131 13.02 10.02 -1.12
N ARG A 132 11.74 9.71 -1.32
CA ARG A 132 10.61 10.41 -0.67
C ARG A 132 9.39 9.51 -0.58
N VAL A 133 8.49 9.87 0.33
CA VAL A 133 7.09 9.40 0.39
C VAL A 133 6.15 10.57 0.24
N ASP A 134 4.92 10.32 -0.17
CA ASP A 134 3.92 11.38 -0.36
C ASP A 134 3.27 11.79 0.97
N LEU A 135 3.18 10.86 1.92
CA LEU A 135 2.61 11.14 3.24
C LEU A 135 3.32 10.32 4.33
N PHE A 136 3.68 11.00 5.40
CA PHE A 136 4.26 10.39 6.60
C PHE A 136 3.37 10.69 7.80
N LEU A 137 2.82 9.65 8.42
CA LEU A 137 1.82 9.75 9.47
C LEU A 137 2.34 9.27 10.82
N LEU A 138 1.75 9.77 11.89
CA LEU A 138 1.89 9.16 13.21
C LEU A 138 1.02 7.90 13.30
N HIS A 139 1.64 6.80 13.72
CA HIS A 139 0.98 5.49 13.93
C HIS A 139 0.73 5.25 15.42
N SER A 140 0.44 6.31 16.14
CA SER A 140 0.17 6.30 17.58
C SER A 140 -0.77 7.45 17.92
N GLN A 141 -1.45 7.33 19.05
CA GLN A 141 -2.24 8.42 19.60
C GLN A 141 -1.29 9.50 20.16
N LEU A 142 -1.64 10.76 19.95
CA LEU A 142 -1.06 11.86 20.71
C LEU A 142 -1.67 11.79 22.11
N ARG A 143 -0.85 11.72 23.12
CA ARG A 143 -1.29 11.87 24.50
C ARG A 143 -1.36 13.37 24.79
N GLN A 144 -2.47 13.82 25.36
CA GLN A 144 -2.52 15.09 26.08
C GLN A 144 -2.06 14.76 27.49
N ASP A 145 -1.08 15.50 27.99
CA ASP A 145 -0.67 15.48 29.38
C ASP A 145 -1.77 16.06 30.28
#